data_ee7c3f5e2dd6901a087b29b893885f99
#
_entry.id   ee7c3f5e2dd6901a087b29b893885f99
#
_cell.length_a   1.000
_cell.length_b   1.000
_cell.length_c   1.000
_cell.angle_alpha   90.00
_cell.angle_beta   90.00
_cell.angle_gamma   90.00
#
_symmetry.space_group_name_H-M   'P 1'
#
loop_
_entity.id
_entity.type
_entity.pdbx_description
1 polymer ?
#
loop_
_entity_poly.entity_id
_entity_poly.type
_entity_poly.pdbx_seq_one_letter_code
_entity_poly.pdbx_strand_id
1 'polypeptide(L)'
;MIKKFLPKSLLGRSLLIIVAPLILLQIITTFIFFDRHWQTISKRLSETLAGEIAIIIDAIQNKEQQQRNHVFTLVEGKTGMKVLFLENQKIQEKADKGMLERALSKAIKERVKMPYYIDGNSHEEFVEIRIQLGDDVITFLTNKKMLFSSTTYIFILWMFGSSLLLFAIATIFMRNQIRPIRRLAIAANNFGKGKNVTNFSSGGAKEVRLASTAFHNMKTRIQRQMKQRTEMLAGVSHDLNTVLTRMKLEVELMKNNKSDRANLSNDIFEMKKMIDGYLAFAKGELSLIHI
;
A
#
# COMPACT_ATOMS: atom_id res chain seq x y z
N MET A 1 2.73 15.63 15.98
CA MET A 1 1.43 15.06 15.56
C MET A 1 1.51 13.85 14.61
N ILE A 2 2.53 13.68 13.79
CA ILE A 2 2.69 12.60 12.77
C ILE A 2 2.84 11.19 13.38
N LYS A 3 3.40 11.04 14.61
CA LYS A 3 3.61 9.74 15.26
C LYS A 3 2.34 8.91 15.56
N LYS A 4 1.16 9.53 15.62
CA LYS A 4 -0.12 8.82 15.90
C LYS A 4 -0.69 8.08 14.67
N PHE A 5 -0.31 8.49 13.46
CA PHE A 5 -0.79 7.89 12.20
C PHE A 5 0.13 6.80 11.65
N LEU A 6 1.34 6.62 12.21
CA LEU A 6 2.27 5.60 11.73
C LEU A 6 1.90 4.20 12.26
N PRO A 7 1.78 3.20 11.39
CA PRO A 7 1.52 1.83 11.80
C PRO A 7 2.63 1.33 12.74
N LYS A 8 2.22 0.60 13.80
CA LYS A 8 3.17 0.07 14.80
C LYS A 8 4.03 -1.08 14.26
N SER A 9 3.57 -1.79 13.24
CA SER A 9 4.30 -2.91 12.66
C SER A 9 5.37 -2.46 11.66
N LEU A 10 6.49 -3.17 11.61
CA LEU A 10 7.55 -2.95 10.61
C LEU A 10 6.99 -3.04 9.19
N LEU A 11 6.15 -4.04 8.92
CA LEU A 11 5.48 -4.23 7.62
C LEU A 11 4.65 -3.01 7.24
N GLY A 12 3.83 -2.49 8.15
CA GLY A 12 3.02 -1.31 7.88
C GLY A 12 3.85 -0.06 7.59
N ARG A 13 4.95 0.15 8.33
CA ARG A 13 5.87 1.29 8.09
C ARG A 13 6.57 1.20 6.74
N SER A 14 7.10 0.03 6.40
CA SER A 14 7.75 -0.18 5.12
C SER A 14 6.78 -0.08 3.94
N LEU A 15 5.54 -0.58 4.12
CA LEU A 15 4.49 -0.45 3.11
C LEU A 15 4.11 1.02 2.91
N LEU A 16 4.01 1.81 3.97
CA LEU A 16 3.70 3.23 3.89
C LEU A 16 4.77 4.02 3.13
N ILE A 17 6.06 3.67 3.29
CA ILE A 17 7.17 4.29 2.55
C ILE A 17 7.04 4.08 1.03
N ILE A 18 6.48 2.95 0.60
CA ILE A 18 6.28 2.64 -0.83
C ILE A 18 4.95 3.23 -1.32
N VAL A 19 3.89 3.08 -0.55
CA VAL A 19 2.52 3.44 -0.94
C VAL A 19 2.31 4.96 -0.95
N ALA A 20 2.87 5.69 0.01
CA ALA A 20 2.67 7.13 0.08
C ALA A 20 3.22 7.89 -1.16
N PRO A 21 4.46 7.65 -1.64
CA PRO A 21 4.93 8.23 -2.89
C PRO A 21 4.14 7.78 -4.11
N LEU A 22 3.70 6.51 -4.15
CA LEU A 22 2.92 5.97 -5.25
C LEU A 22 1.55 6.65 -5.36
N ILE A 23 0.85 6.85 -4.23
CA ILE A 23 -0.41 7.60 -4.19
C ILE A 23 -0.18 9.06 -4.59
N LEU A 24 0.88 9.69 -4.10
CA LEU A 24 1.20 11.07 -4.46
C LEU A 24 1.45 11.20 -5.97
N LEU A 25 2.27 10.33 -6.54
CA LEU A 25 2.53 10.27 -7.98
C LEU A 25 1.23 10.08 -8.76
N GLN A 26 0.35 9.17 -8.29
CA GLN A 26 -0.94 8.89 -8.88
C GLN A 26 -1.83 10.15 -8.94
N ILE A 27 -1.93 10.87 -7.82
CA ILE A 27 -2.72 12.11 -7.73
C ILE A 27 -2.17 13.17 -8.70
N ILE A 28 -0.85 13.38 -8.70
CA ILE A 28 -0.19 14.36 -9.57
C ILE A 28 -0.41 14.00 -11.05
N THR A 29 -0.18 12.74 -11.42
CA THR A 29 -0.34 12.28 -12.80
C THR A 29 -1.79 12.40 -13.25
N THR A 30 -2.76 12.03 -12.38
CA THR A 30 -4.19 12.20 -12.65
C THR A 30 -4.54 13.65 -12.92
N PHE A 31 -4.10 14.55 -12.05
CA PHE A 31 -4.39 15.97 -12.16
C PHE A 31 -3.81 16.56 -13.46
N ILE A 32 -2.53 16.33 -13.73
CA ILE A 32 -1.87 16.84 -14.94
C ILE A 32 -2.48 16.26 -16.21
N PHE A 33 -2.76 14.95 -16.21
CA PHE A 33 -3.36 14.29 -17.37
C PHE A 33 -4.77 14.80 -17.62
N PHE A 34 -5.61 14.88 -16.56
CA PHE A 34 -6.99 15.32 -16.69
C PHE A 34 -7.05 16.75 -17.22
N ASP A 35 -6.28 17.67 -16.66
CA ASP A 35 -6.27 19.07 -17.10
C ASP A 35 -5.79 19.20 -18.55
N ARG A 36 -4.64 18.64 -18.90
CA ARG A 36 -4.09 18.73 -20.26
C ARG A 36 -4.89 17.96 -21.31
N HIS A 37 -5.29 16.75 -20.98
CA HIS A 37 -6.01 15.89 -21.93
C HIS A 37 -7.40 16.44 -22.21
N TRP A 38 -8.11 16.87 -21.15
CA TRP A 38 -9.42 17.49 -21.29
C TRP A 38 -9.37 18.75 -22.13
N GLN A 39 -8.47 19.67 -21.82
CA GLN A 39 -8.32 20.92 -22.59
C GLN A 39 -7.99 20.65 -24.06
N THR A 40 -7.08 19.74 -24.34
CA THR A 40 -6.64 19.46 -25.71
C THR A 40 -7.74 18.78 -26.54
N ILE A 41 -8.40 17.77 -26.00
CA ILE A 41 -9.42 17.00 -26.71
C ILE A 41 -10.69 17.83 -26.85
N SER A 42 -11.18 18.43 -25.78
CA SER A 42 -12.38 19.25 -25.81
C SER A 42 -12.23 20.43 -26.76
N LYS A 43 -11.05 21.07 -26.78
CA LYS A 43 -10.74 22.13 -27.76
C LYS A 43 -10.77 21.61 -29.20
N ARG A 44 -10.08 20.51 -29.51
CA ARG A 44 -10.04 19.96 -30.87
C ARG A 44 -11.41 19.53 -31.39
N LEU A 45 -12.18 18.82 -30.55
CA LEU A 45 -13.54 18.38 -30.92
C LEU A 45 -14.48 19.57 -31.12
N SER A 46 -14.38 20.59 -30.25
CA SER A 46 -15.15 21.83 -30.40
C SER A 46 -14.78 22.61 -31.66
N GLU A 47 -13.49 22.68 -32.01
CA GLU A 47 -13.01 23.32 -33.25
C GLU A 47 -13.48 22.57 -34.51
N THR A 48 -13.50 21.24 -34.49
CA THR A 48 -14.01 20.41 -35.58
C THR A 48 -15.51 20.65 -35.76
N LEU A 49 -16.30 20.57 -34.67
CA LEU A 49 -17.73 20.79 -34.71
C LEU A 49 -18.09 22.22 -35.18
N ALA A 50 -17.37 23.23 -34.70
CA ALA A 50 -17.59 24.62 -35.12
C ALA A 50 -17.25 24.81 -36.61
N GLY A 51 -16.25 24.08 -37.15
CA GLY A 51 -15.90 24.04 -38.58
C GLY A 51 -17.01 23.40 -39.40
N GLU A 52 -17.55 22.27 -38.99
CA GLU A 52 -18.69 21.62 -39.66
C GLU A 52 -19.93 22.54 -39.67
N ILE A 53 -20.26 23.16 -38.54
CA ILE A 53 -21.35 24.12 -38.46
C ILE A 53 -21.16 25.31 -39.39
N ALA A 54 -19.93 25.87 -39.50
CA ALA A 54 -19.64 26.97 -40.40
C ALA A 54 -19.84 26.56 -41.88
N ILE A 55 -19.36 25.37 -42.27
CA ILE A 55 -19.55 24.84 -43.63
C ILE A 55 -21.05 24.66 -43.93
N ILE A 56 -21.82 24.14 -43.00
CA ILE A 56 -23.27 23.95 -43.18
C ILE A 56 -23.97 25.30 -43.35
N ILE A 57 -23.64 26.30 -42.54
CA ILE A 57 -24.21 27.65 -42.64
C ILE A 57 -23.88 28.25 -44.00
N ASP A 58 -22.63 28.22 -44.46
CA ASP A 58 -22.23 28.71 -45.76
C ASP A 58 -22.96 27.99 -46.91
N ALA A 59 -23.17 26.68 -46.76
CA ALA A 59 -23.85 25.85 -47.75
C ALA A 59 -25.37 26.20 -47.90
N ILE A 60 -26.02 26.79 -46.87
CA ILE A 60 -27.45 27.06 -46.85
C ILE A 60 -27.80 28.54 -46.98
N GLN A 61 -26.84 29.47 -46.80
CA GLN A 61 -27.06 30.90 -46.66
C GLN A 61 -27.78 31.53 -47.85
N ASN A 62 -27.63 30.97 -49.07
CA ASN A 62 -28.23 31.50 -50.29
C ASN A 62 -29.13 30.48 -50.99
N LYS A 63 -29.68 29.48 -50.29
CA LYS A 63 -30.48 28.41 -50.89
C LYS A 63 -31.96 28.52 -50.49
N GLU A 64 -32.82 28.11 -51.47
CA GLU A 64 -34.25 27.95 -51.23
C GLU A 64 -34.54 26.80 -50.24
N GLN A 65 -35.70 26.84 -49.61
CA GLN A 65 -36.12 25.90 -48.57
C GLN A 65 -35.97 24.43 -48.98
N GLN A 66 -36.28 24.07 -50.23
CA GLN A 66 -36.16 22.70 -50.73
C GLN A 66 -34.72 22.25 -50.85
N GLN A 67 -33.80 23.13 -51.22
CA GLN A 67 -32.37 22.86 -51.27
C GLN A 67 -31.74 22.78 -49.89
N ARG A 68 -32.22 23.59 -48.91
CA ARG A 68 -31.81 23.53 -47.49
C ARG A 68 -32.16 22.18 -46.87
N ASN A 69 -33.40 21.70 -47.11
CA ASN A 69 -33.83 20.39 -46.58
C ASN A 69 -32.99 19.24 -47.11
N HIS A 70 -32.56 19.29 -48.37
CA HIS A 70 -31.65 18.29 -48.95
C HIS A 70 -30.28 18.31 -48.22
N VAL A 71 -29.73 19.48 -47.94
CA VAL A 71 -28.46 19.62 -47.20
C VAL A 71 -28.63 19.08 -45.77
N PHE A 72 -29.72 19.34 -45.08
CA PHE A 72 -29.98 18.84 -43.72
C PHE A 72 -30.06 17.32 -43.69
N THR A 73 -30.73 16.70 -44.64
CA THR A 73 -30.80 15.24 -44.77
C THR A 73 -29.41 14.62 -45.02
N LEU A 74 -28.60 15.24 -45.84
CA LEU A 74 -27.22 14.80 -46.10
C LEU A 74 -26.34 14.94 -44.87
N VAL A 75 -26.45 16.04 -44.12
CA VAL A 75 -25.72 16.30 -42.87
C VAL A 75 -26.09 15.27 -41.81
N GLU A 76 -27.39 15.05 -41.58
CA GLU A 76 -27.88 14.07 -40.62
C GLU A 76 -27.36 12.64 -40.93
N GLY A 77 -27.44 12.25 -42.21
CA GLY A 77 -26.99 10.94 -42.67
C GLY A 77 -25.48 10.73 -42.59
N LYS A 78 -24.66 11.77 -42.72
CA LYS A 78 -23.19 11.65 -42.73
C LYS A 78 -22.55 11.97 -41.38
N THR A 79 -23.07 12.91 -40.62
CA THR A 79 -22.49 13.39 -39.37
C THR A 79 -23.28 12.97 -38.13
N GLY A 80 -24.53 12.50 -38.31
CA GLY A 80 -25.44 12.21 -37.17
C GLY A 80 -25.93 13.47 -36.43
N MET A 81 -25.64 14.66 -36.99
CA MET A 81 -26.07 15.95 -36.42
C MET A 81 -27.44 16.32 -37.03
N LYS A 82 -28.44 16.51 -36.15
CA LYS A 82 -29.74 16.99 -36.58
C LYS A 82 -29.73 18.51 -36.73
N VAL A 83 -30.24 19.01 -37.83
CA VAL A 83 -30.32 20.44 -38.11
C VAL A 83 -31.78 20.83 -38.28
N LEU A 84 -32.22 21.81 -37.47
CA LEU A 84 -33.57 22.39 -37.50
C LEU A 84 -33.48 23.86 -37.84
N PHE A 85 -34.35 24.33 -38.72
CA PHE A 85 -34.42 25.72 -39.13
C PHE A 85 -35.73 26.32 -38.58
N LEU A 86 -35.62 27.37 -37.79
CA LEU A 86 -36.72 28.03 -37.12
C LEU A 86 -36.83 29.49 -37.65
N GLU A 87 -37.90 29.76 -38.40
CA GLU A 87 -38.15 31.07 -38.99
C GLU A 87 -38.69 32.07 -37.95
N ASN A 88 -38.27 33.33 -38.04
CA ASN A 88 -38.72 34.44 -37.20
C ASN A 88 -38.52 34.22 -35.68
N GLN A 89 -37.43 33.60 -35.28
CA GLN A 89 -37.06 33.45 -33.89
C GLN A 89 -35.76 34.20 -33.56
N LYS A 90 -35.68 34.73 -32.33
CA LYS A 90 -34.47 35.37 -31.80
C LYS A 90 -33.88 34.55 -30.65
N ILE A 91 -32.58 34.48 -30.64
CA ILE A 91 -31.84 33.79 -29.57
C ILE A 91 -31.86 34.65 -28.30
N GLN A 92 -32.18 34.05 -27.16
CA GLN A 92 -31.96 34.66 -25.84
C GLN A 92 -30.52 34.32 -25.39
N GLU A 93 -29.72 35.36 -25.13
CA GLU A 93 -28.37 35.18 -24.58
C GLU A 93 -28.43 34.53 -23.20
N LYS A 94 -27.73 33.41 -23.04
CA LYS A 94 -27.52 32.75 -21.77
C LYS A 94 -26.03 32.58 -21.53
N ALA A 95 -25.60 32.85 -20.30
CA ALA A 95 -24.20 32.75 -19.94
C ALA A 95 -23.72 31.27 -19.97
N ASP A 96 -22.55 31.01 -20.58
CA ASP A 96 -21.89 29.74 -20.65
C ASP A 96 -21.49 29.26 -19.22
N LYS A 97 -22.17 28.24 -18.69
CA LYS A 97 -21.97 27.77 -17.33
C LYS A 97 -21.04 26.53 -17.22
N GLY A 98 -20.95 25.75 -18.27
CA GLY A 98 -20.18 24.49 -18.28
C GLY A 98 -18.79 24.61 -18.91
N MET A 99 -17.91 23.65 -18.61
CA MET A 99 -16.57 23.59 -19.18
C MET A 99 -16.62 23.26 -20.69
N LEU A 100 -17.56 22.40 -21.10
CA LEU A 100 -17.83 22.05 -22.50
C LEU A 100 -18.39 23.26 -23.26
N GLU A 101 -19.37 23.97 -22.66
CA GLU A 101 -19.99 25.16 -23.22
C GLU A 101 -18.94 26.25 -23.49
N ARG A 102 -17.97 26.45 -22.60
CA ARG A 102 -16.87 27.42 -22.79
C ARG A 102 -15.96 27.03 -23.97
N ALA A 103 -15.63 25.75 -24.14
CA ALA A 103 -14.79 25.30 -25.24
C ALA A 103 -15.49 25.47 -26.59
N LEU A 104 -16.80 25.09 -26.66
CA LEU A 104 -17.65 25.28 -27.83
C LEU A 104 -17.87 26.75 -28.17
N SER A 105 -18.18 27.57 -27.14
CA SER A 105 -18.37 29.01 -27.26
C SER A 105 -17.18 29.69 -27.91
N LYS A 106 -15.96 29.36 -27.43
CA LYS A 106 -14.75 29.90 -28.02
C LYS A 106 -14.58 29.49 -29.51
N ALA A 107 -14.80 28.21 -29.81
CA ALA A 107 -14.63 27.69 -31.17
C ALA A 107 -15.68 28.27 -32.15
N ILE A 108 -16.95 28.40 -31.73
CA ILE A 108 -18.02 28.97 -32.53
C ILE A 108 -17.77 30.46 -32.77
N LYS A 109 -17.38 31.20 -31.70
CA LYS A 109 -17.06 32.63 -31.84
C LYS A 109 -15.94 32.91 -32.85
N GLU A 110 -14.91 32.04 -32.89
CA GLU A 110 -13.78 32.19 -33.81
C GLU A 110 -14.15 31.83 -35.26
N ARG A 111 -15.02 30.82 -35.48
CA ARG A 111 -15.29 30.25 -36.83
C ARG A 111 -16.58 30.76 -37.46
N VAL A 112 -17.66 30.91 -36.67
CA VAL A 112 -18.98 31.26 -37.20
C VAL A 112 -19.21 32.77 -37.18
N LYS A 113 -18.69 33.47 -36.15
CA LYS A 113 -18.79 34.95 -35.99
C LYS A 113 -20.23 35.52 -36.03
N MET A 114 -21.20 34.71 -35.64
CA MET A 114 -22.61 35.05 -35.55
C MET A 114 -23.09 34.93 -34.10
N PRO A 115 -24.21 35.58 -33.70
CA PRO A 115 -24.79 35.36 -32.38
C PRO A 115 -25.17 33.87 -32.21
N TYR A 116 -24.82 33.30 -31.08
CA TYR A 116 -25.06 31.89 -30.78
C TYR A 116 -25.56 31.68 -29.36
N TYR A 117 -26.20 30.53 -29.14
CA TYR A 117 -26.62 30.02 -27.87
C TYR A 117 -26.25 28.54 -27.75
N ILE A 118 -25.66 28.09 -26.63
CA ILE A 118 -25.30 26.71 -26.41
C ILE A 118 -25.98 26.21 -25.13
N ASP A 119 -26.66 25.09 -25.24
CA ASP A 119 -27.26 24.39 -24.12
C ASP A 119 -26.73 22.93 -24.06
N GLY A 120 -25.83 22.68 -23.12
CA GLY A 120 -25.29 21.37 -22.85
C GLY A 120 -26.05 20.57 -21.80
N ASN A 121 -27.03 21.17 -21.10
CA ASN A 121 -27.66 20.58 -19.92
C ASN A 121 -29.11 20.18 -20.11
N SER A 122 -29.84 20.78 -21.07
CA SER A 122 -31.27 20.52 -21.25
C SER A 122 -31.58 19.11 -21.75
N HIS A 123 -30.63 18.42 -22.39
CA HIS A 123 -30.78 17.04 -22.86
C HIS A 123 -29.66 16.16 -22.32
N GLU A 124 -29.96 14.93 -21.88
CA GLU A 124 -28.95 14.01 -21.34
C GLU A 124 -27.92 13.57 -22.42
N GLU A 125 -28.39 13.33 -23.64
CA GLU A 125 -27.57 12.76 -24.71
C GLU A 125 -27.09 13.77 -25.76
N PHE A 126 -27.72 14.94 -25.86
CA PHE A 126 -27.45 15.91 -26.91
C PHE A 126 -27.02 17.27 -26.38
N VAL A 127 -26.20 17.96 -27.16
CA VAL A 127 -25.89 19.38 -26.98
C VAL A 127 -26.63 20.14 -28.06
N GLU A 128 -27.36 21.15 -27.64
CA GLU A 128 -28.09 22.04 -28.52
C GLU A 128 -27.29 23.32 -28.76
N ILE A 129 -27.06 23.63 -30.05
CA ILE A 129 -26.35 24.83 -30.49
C ILE A 129 -27.28 25.60 -31.41
N ARG A 130 -27.64 26.79 -31.02
CA ARG A 130 -28.49 27.70 -31.83
C ARG A 130 -27.65 28.85 -32.34
N ILE A 131 -27.80 29.16 -33.62
CA ILE A 131 -27.06 30.22 -34.30
C ILE A 131 -28.08 31.14 -34.98
N GLN A 132 -27.93 32.44 -34.77
CA GLN A 132 -28.80 33.46 -35.38
C GLN A 132 -28.34 33.75 -36.83
N LEU A 133 -29.20 33.56 -37.78
CA LEU A 133 -28.96 33.86 -39.20
C LEU A 133 -29.97 34.91 -39.70
N GLY A 134 -29.66 36.19 -39.51
CA GLY A 134 -30.59 37.27 -39.76
C GLY A 134 -31.77 37.26 -38.78
N ASP A 135 -33.03 37.13 -39.28
CA ASP A 135 -34.20 36.99 -38.44
C ASP A 135 -34.56 35.55 -38.09
N ASP A 136 -33.79 34.56 -38.59
CA ASP A 136 -34.02 33.14 -38.39
C ASP A 136 -33.00 32.52 -37.46
N VAL A 137 -33.33 31.34 -36.89
CA VAL A 137 -32.44 30.57 -36.00
C VAL A 137 -32.24 29.19 -36.57
N ILE A 138 -30.98 28.78 -36.66
CA ILE A 138 -30.58 27.40 -37.00
C ILE A 138 -30.20 26.71 -35.69
N THR A 139 -30.80 25.54 -35.43
CA THR A 139 -30.53 24.71 -34.25
C THR A 139 -29.81 23.44 -34.69
N PHE A 140 -28.65 23.20 -34.14
CA PHE A 140 -27.87 21.99 -34.31
C PHE A 140 -27.97 21.13 -33.04
N LEU A 141 -28.40 19.87 -33.19
CA LEU A 141 -28.43 18.88 -32.12
C LEU A 141 -27.33 17.86 -32.39
N THR A 142 -26.30 17.84 -31.57
CA THR A 142 -25.18 16.90 -31.69
C THR A 142 -25.09 16.02 -30.47
N ASN A 143 -24.70 14.73 -30.65
CA ASN A 143 -24.58 13.80 -29.56
C ASN A 143 -23.39 14.18 -28.66
N LYS A 144 -23.59 14.23 -27.33
CA LYS A 144 -22.53 14.50 -26.36
C LYS A 144 -21.35 13.54 -26.52
N LYS A 145 -21.58 12.30 -26.91
CA LYS A 145 -20.52 11.31 -27.16
C LYS A 145 -19.50 11.74 -28.21
N MET A 146 -19.89 12.59 -29.17
CA MET A 146 -18.97 13.17 -30.15
C MET A 146 -18.02 14.20 -29.54
N LEU A 147 -18.38 14.80 -28.41
CA LEU A 147 -17.60 15.81 -27.69
C LEU A 147 -16.79 15.23 -26.53
N PHE A 148 -17.00 13.96 -26.20
CA PHE A 148 -16.27 13.24 -25.15
C PHE A 148 -15.47 12.10 -25.76
N SER A 149 -14.17 12.03 -25.44
CA SER A 149 -13.34 10.92 -25.86
C SER A 149 -13.43 9.76 -24.86
N SER A 150 -13.73 8.55 -25.36
CA SER A 150 -13.67 7.32 -24.55
C SER A 150 -12.24 6.97 -24.07
N THR A 151 -11.22 7.59 -24.62
CA THR A 151 -9.82 7.39 -24.26
C THR A 151 -9.52 7.75 -22.81
N THR A 152 -10.24 8.72 -22.25
CA THR A 152 -10.11 9.14 -20.84
C THR A 152 -10.43 7.99 -19.87
N TYR A 153 -11.50 7.23 -20.13
CA TYR A 153 -11.87 6.08 -19.32
C TYR A 153 -10.81 4.97 -19.36
N ILE A 154 -10.29 4.67 -20.55
CA ILE A 154 -9.24 3.67 -20.73
C ILE A 154 -7.98 4.07 -19.97
N PHE A 155 -7.58 5.33 -20.02
CA PHE A 155 -6.42 5.84 -19.27
C PHE A 155 -6.61 5.69 -17.75
N ILE A 156 -7.76 6.08 -17.21
CA ILE A 156 -8.08 5.95 -15.80
C ILE A 156 -8.00 4.48 -15.37
N LEU A 157 -8.59 3.57 -16.17
CA LEU A 157 -8.58 2.14 -15.89
C LEU A 157 -7.15 1.56 -15.88
N TRP A 158 -6.31 1.92 -16.84
CA TRP A 158 -4.89 1.52 -16.90
C TRP A 158 -4.09 2.07 -15.71
N MET A 159 -4.34 3.30 -15.34
CA MET A 159 -3.66 3.97 -14.25
C MET A 159 -3.96 3.30 -12.90
N PHE A 160 -5.24 3.04 -12.60
CA PHE A 160 -5.64 2.32 -11.38
C PHE A 160 -5.20 0.85 -11.42
N GLY A 161 -5.33 0.19 -12.57
CA GLY A 161 -4.91 -1.20 -12.74
C GLY A 161 -3.42 -1.40 -12.51
N SER A 162 -2.58 -0.55 -13.10
CA SER A 162 -1.13 -0.60 -12.91
C SER A 162 -0.72 -0.28 -11.47
N SER A 163 -1.38 0.69 -10.84
CA SER A 163 -1.13 1.04 -9.44
C SER A 163 -1.49 -0.12 -8.49
N LEU A 164 -2.62 -0.78 -8.71
CA LEU A 164 -3.04 -1.94 -7.93
C LEU A 164 -2.06 -3.11 -8.09
N LEU A 165 -1.60 -3.36 -9.32
CA LEU A 165 -0.61 -4.39 -9.61
C LEU A 165 0.71 -4.12 -8.86
N LEU A 166 1.23 -2.89 -8.96
CA LEU A 166 2.46 -2.49 -8.27
C LEU A 166 2.32 -2.60 -6.74
N PHE A 167 1.16 -2.22 -6.19
CA PHE A 167 0.86 -2.38 -4.77
C PHE A 167 0.86 -3.85 -4.35
N ALA A 168 0.24 -4.73 -5.14
CA ALA A 168 0.21 -6.16 -4.87
C ALA A 168 1.63 -6.76 -4.87
N ILE A 169 2.43 -6.44 -5.89
CA ILE A 169 3.83 -6.87 -5.99
C ILE A 169 4.63 -6.37 -4.79
N ALA A 170 4.56 -5.08 -4.47
CA ALA A 170 5.27 -4.49 -3.32
C ALA A 170 4.88 -5.18 -2.00
N THR A 171 3.60 -5.48 -1.80
CA THR A 171 3.10 -6.16 -0.61
C THR A 171 3.65 -7.58 -0.48
N ILE A 172 3.67 -8.34 -1.58
CA ILE A 172 4.22 -9.71 -1.61
C ILE A 172 5.72 -9.70 -1.27
N PHE A 173 6.51 -8.84 -1.94
CA PHE A 173 7.95 -8.72 -1.70
C PHE A 173 8.24 -8.30 -0.25
N MET A 174 7.55 -7.29 0.26
CA MET A 174 7.72 -6.81 1.63
C MET A 174 7.38 -7.89 2.66
N ARG A 175 6.29 -8.62 2.44
CA ARG A 175 5.89 -9.72 3.31
C ARG A 175 6.95 -10.83 3.34
N ASN A 176 7.54 -11.13 2.20
CA ASN A 176 8.61 -12.14 2.11
C ASN A 176 9.89 -11.69 2.81
N GLN A 177 10.23 -10.41 2.80
CA GLN A 177 11.41 -9.88 3.50
C GLN A 177 11.22 -9.78 5.02
N ILE A 178 10.03 -9.41 5.48
CA ILE A 178 9.77 -9.18 6.91
C ILE A 178 9.54 -10.49 7.68
N ARG A 179 8.97 -11.51 7.05
CA ARG A 179 8.71 -12.81 7.69
C ARG A 179 9.96 -13.43 8.34
N PRO A 180 11.12 -13.53 7.68
CA PRO A 180 12.32 -14.09 8.30
C PRO A 180 12.83 -13.26 9.49
N ILE A 181 12.79 -11.93 9.40
CA ILE A 181 13.19 -11.04 10.50
C ILE A 181 12.30 -11.26 11.73
N ARG A 182 10.99 -11.35 11.52
CA ARG A 182 10.05 -11.64 12.60
C ARG A 182 10.28 -13.02 13.23
N ARG A 183 10.59 -14.02 12.43
CA ARG A 183 10.92 -15.37 12.92
C ARG A 183 12.20 -15.35 13.77
N LEU A 184 13.24 -14.63 13.34
CA LEU A 184 14.47 -14.46 14.09
C LEU A 184 14.21 -13.78 15.45
N ALA A 185 13.43 -12.70 15.46
CA ALA A 185 13.08 -11.99 16.69
C ALA A 185 12.30 -12.89 17.68
N ILE A 186 11.35 -13.70 17.17
CA ILE A 186 10.59 -14.65 17.99
C ILE A 186 11.52 -15.74 18.54
N ALA A 187 12.43 -16.27 17.70
CA ALA A 187 13.40 -17.28 18.11
C ALA A 187 14.32 -16.74 19.22
N ALA A 188 14.84 -15.51 19.06
CA ALA A 188 15.68 -14.87 20.05
C ALA A 188 14.93 -14.64 21.39
N ASN A 189 13.67 -14.16 21.33
CA ASN A 189 12.85 -13.97 22.53
C ASN A 189 12.51 -15.29 23.24
N ASN A 190 12.23 -16.36 22.47
CA ASN A 190 11.96 -17.67 23.04
C ASN A 190 13.20 -18.27 23.68
N PHE A 191 14.37 -18.13 23.04
CA PHE A 191 15.63 -18.57 23.60
C PHE A 191 15.97 -17.82 24.91
N GLY A 192 15.78 -16.50 24.95
CA GLY A 192 15.98 -15.71 26.16
C GLY A 192 15.02 -16.07 27.30
N LYS A 193 13.87 -16.68 27.01
CA LYS A 193 12.92 -17.23 28.00
C LYS A 193 13.21 -18.69 28.39
N GLY A 194 14.33 -19.25 27.95
CA GLY A 194 14.69 -20.63 28.21
C GLY A 194 13.97 -21.68 27.36
N LYS A 195 13.09 -21.25 26.41
CA LYS A 195 12.37 -22.20 25.56
C LYS A 195 13.28 -22.79 24.48
N ASN A 196 13.15 -24.09 24.24
CA ASN A 196 13.93 -24.74 23.18
C ASN A 196 13.46 -24.26 21.80
N VAL A 197 14.35 -23.61 21.07
CA VAL A 197 14.10 -23.14 19.69
C VAL A 197 14.65 -24.19 18.74
N THR A 198 13.81 -25.14 18.33
CA THR A 198 14.12 -26.13 17.30
C THR A 198 13.75 -25.57 15.91
N ASN A 199 14.59 -25.82 14.90
CA ASN A 199 14.31 -25.53 13.49
C ASN A 199 14.02 -24.08 13.12
N PHE A 200 14.94 -23.18 13.43
CA PHE A 200 14.94 -21.86 12.82
C PHE A 200 15.59 -21.94 11.41
N SER A 201 14.77 -21.89 10.36
CA SER A 201 15.26 -21.82 8.97
C SER A 201 15.73 -20.41 8.63
N SER A 202 16.98 -20.28 8.24
CA SER A 202 17.62 -19.04 7.78
C SER A 202 17.20 -18.72 6.33
N GLY A 203 15.96 -18.26 6.13
CA GLY A 203 15.50 -17.76 4.82
C GLY A 203 15.60 -16.24 4.71
N GLY A 204 15.47 -15.71 3.50
CA GLY A 204 15.41 -14.26 3.23
C GLY A 204 16.69 -13.68 2.66
N ALA A 205 16.84 -12.35 2.77
CA ALA A 205 17.99 -11.60 2.26
C ALA A 205 19.32 -12.05 2.89
N LYS A 206 20.44 -11.75 2.23
CA LYS A 206 21.79 -12.15 2.68
C LYS A 206 22.07 -11.67 4.11
N GLU A 207 21.67 -10.46 4.45
CA GLU A 207 21.88 -9.83 5.77
C GLU A 207 21.07 -10.56 6.86
N VAL A 208 19.85 -10.97 6.55
CA VAL A 208 19.01 -11.74 7.48
C VAL A 208 19.54 -13.14 7.70
N ARG A 209 20.07 -13.78 6.64
CA ARG A 209 20.75 -15.09 6.76
C ARG A 209 22.01 -14.98 7.63
N LEU A 210 22.81 -13.93 7.43
CA LEU A 210 24.00 -13.68 8.25
C LEU A 210 23.63 -13.50 9.73
N ALA A 211 22.62 -12.68 10.02
CA ALA A 211 22.11 -12.49 11.37
C ALA A 211 21.58 -13.79 12.00
N SER A 212 20.89 -14.62 11.20
CA SER A 212 20.37 -15.92 11.64
C SER A 212 21.50 -16.90 11.97
N THR A 213 22.56 -16.94 11.17
CA THR A 213 23.75 -17.77 11.40
C THR A 213 24.48 -17.30 12.67
N ALA A 214 24.68 -16.00 12.82
CA ALA A 214 25.29 -15.43 14.03
C ALA A 214 24.49 -15.78 15.30
N PHE A 215 23.15 -15.65 15.24
CA PHE A 215 22.28 -16.06 16.33
C PHE A 215 22.39 -17.56 16.65
N HIS A 216 22.42 -18.42 15.63
CA HIS A 216 22.60 -19.87 15.80
C HIS A 216 23.91 -20.21 16.51
N ASN A 217 25.00 -19.59 16.06
CA ASN A 217 26.34 -19.79 16.66
C ASN A 217 26.36 -19.32 18.13
N MET A 218 25.75 -18.15 18.41
CA MET A 218 25.62 -17.64 19.77
C MET A 218 24.81 -18.62 20.66
N LYS A 219 23.64 -19.08 20.17
CA LYS A 219 22.79 -20.08 20.87
C LYS A 219 23.59 -21.33 21.22
N THR A 220 24.26 -21.90 20.22
CA THR A 220 25.05 -23.14 20.39
C THR A 220 26.17 -22.95 21.43
N ARG A 221 26.85 -21.81 21.38
CA ARG A 221 27.91 -21.46 22.33
C ARG A 221 27.37 -21.34 23.77
N ILE A 222 26.26 -20.66 23.96
CA ILE A 222 25.62 -20.51 25.28
C ILE A 222 25.18 -21.89 25.79
N GLN A 223 24.50 -22.68 24.97
CA GLN A 223 24.08 -24.04 25.35
C GLN A 223 25.26 -24.93 25.76
N ARG A 224 26.37 -24.85 25.02
CA ARG A 224 27.61 -25.60 25.37
C ARG A 224 28.19 -25.12 26.70
N GLN A 225 28.24 -23.82 26.95
CA GLN A 225 28.73 -23.27 28.22
C GLN A 225 27.86 -23.71 29.39
N MET A 226 26.53 -23.69 29.20
CA MET A 226 25.58 -24.16 30.22
C MET A 226 25.75 -25.62 30.54
N LYS A 227 25.91 -26.48 29.53
CA LYS A 227 26.17 -27.92 29.69
C LYS A 227 27.47 -28.16 30.47
N GLN A 228 28.57 -27.50 30.06
CA GLN A 228 29.85 -27.60 30.77
C GLN A 228 29.75 -27.18 32.23
N ARG A 229 29.00 -26.10 32.53
CA ARG A 229 28.76 -25.61 33.90
C ARG A 229 28.00 -26.64 34.74
N THR A 230 26.97 -27.28 34.14
CA THR A 230 26.21 -28.33 34.81
C THR A 230 27.03 -29.56 35.08
N GLU A 231 27.86 -30.01 34.13
CA GLU A 231 28.78 -31.15 34.27
C GLU A 231 29.82 -30.86 35.34
N MET A 232 30.42 -29.67 35.37
CA MET A 232 31.37 -29.25 36.39
C MET A 232 30.73 -29.27 37.81
N LEU A 233 29.52 -28.70 37.94
CA LEU A 233 28.79 -28.72 39.23
C LEU A 233 28.46 -30.16 39.70
N ALA A 234 28.13 -31.06 38.77
CA ALA A 234 27.92 -32.47 39.09
C ALA A 234 29.19 -33.16 39.55
N GLY A 235 30.35 -32.89 38.92
CA GLY A 235 31.64 -33.38 39.32
C GLY A 235 32.05 -32.88 40.71
N VAL A 236 31.95 -31.57 40.96
CA VAL A 236 32.26 -30.97 42.27
C VAL A 236 31.35 -31.56 43.37
N SER A 237 30.05 -31.76 43.06
CA SER A 237 29.11 -32.40 44.00
C SER A 237 29.56 -33.80 44.42
N HIS A 238 29.98 -34.63 43.46
CA HIS A 238 30.45 -35.98 43.70
C HIS A 238 31.70 -35.99 44.57
N ASP A 239 32.69 -35.16 44.24
CA ASP A 239 33.97 -35.11 44.96
C ASP A 239 33.78 -34.61 46.42
N LEU A 240 32.98 -33.56 46.60
CA LEU A 240 32.65 -33.08 47.99
C LEU A 240 31.89 -34.10 48.78
N ASN A 241 30.94 -34.83 48.23
CA ASN A 241 30.21 -35.88 48.94
C ASN A 241 31.14 -37.04 49.34
N THR A 242 32.13 -37.37 48.49
CA THR A 242 33.14 -38.41 48.81
C THR A 242 34.00 -38.01 50.01
N VAL A 243 34.48 -36.76 50.06
CA VAL A 243 35.27 -36.23 51.18
C VAL A 243 34.45 -36.19 52.49
N LEU A 244 33.22 -35.72 52.45
CA LEU A 244 32.30 -35.66 53.58
C LEU A 244 32.00 -37.06 54.13
N THR A 245 31.83 -38.06 53.24
CA THR A 245 31.59 -39.45 53.67
C THR A 245 32.82 -40.02 54.37
N ARG A 246 34.01 -39.73 53.88
CA ARG A 246 35.27 -40.13 54.48
C ARG A 246 35.47 -39.50 55.88
N MET A 247 35.23 -38.17 55.98
CA MET A 247 35.26 -37.46 57.29
C MET A 247 34.27 -38.05 58.28
N LYS A 248 33.04 -38.38 57.86
CA LYS A 248 32.05 -39.05 58.72
C LYS A 248 32.53 -40.39 59.25
N LEU A 249 33.16 -41.22 58.38
CA LEU A 249 33.73 -42.49 58.79
C LEU A 249 34.88 -42.31 59.78
N GLU A 250 35.77 -41.34 59.56
CA GLU A 250 36.86 -41.01 60.47
C GLU A 250 36.34 -40.59 61.86
N VAL A 251 35.30 -39.76 61.94
CA VAL A 251 34.64 -39.34 63.18
C VAL A 251 33.98 -40.54 63.89
N GLU A 252 33.38 -41.47 63.14
CA GLU A 252 32.80 -42.70 63.74
C GLU A 252 33.84 -43.66 64.31
N LEU A 253 35.06 -43.69 63.75
CA LEU A 253 36.17 -44.51 64.22
C LEU A 253 36.93 -43.88 65.41
N MET A 254 36.74 -42.62 65.74
CA MET A 254 37.38 -41.96 66.87
C MET A 254 36.91 -42.55 68.20
N LYS A 255 37.87 -43.02 68.99
CA LYS A 255 37.62 -43.63 70.33
C LYS A 255 37.47 -42.60 71.46
N ASN A 256 37.52 -41.30 71.16
CA ASN A 256 37.49 -40.20 72.12
C ASN A 256 36.07 -39.73 72.49
N ASN A 257 35.97 -38.92 73.50
CA ASN A 257 34.83 -38.26 74.10
C ASN A 257 33.52 -38.21 73.29
N LYS A 258 32.45 -38.83 73.76
CA LYS A 258 31.16 -38.89 73.08
C LYS A 258 30.61 -37.52 72.64
N SER A 259 30.91 -36.45 73.38
CA SER A 259 30.47 -35.07 73.10
C SER A 259 31.17 -34.50 71.87
N ASP A 260 32.48 -34.66 71.79
CA ASP A 260 33.23 -34.10 70.64
C ASP A 260 32.91 -34.82 69.33
N ARG A 261 32.64 -36.10 69.41
CA ARG A 261 32.19 -36.90 68.23
C ARG A 261 30.80 -36.46 67.75
N ALA A 262 29.88 -36.16 68.70
CA ALA A 262 28.55 -35.67 68.34
C ALA A 262 28.60 -34.27 67.69
N ASN A 263 29.44 -33.39 68.20
CA ASN A 263 29.62 -32.04 67.64
C ASN A 263 30.22 -32.10 66.21
N LEU A 264 31.29 -32.86 66.00
CA LEU A 264 31.91 -33.03 64.67
C LEU A 264 30.98 -33.72 63.65
N SER A 265 30.18 -34.69 64.09
CA SER A 265 29.18 -35.34 63.25
C SER A 265 28.09 -34.36 62.80
N ASN A 266 27.68 -33.47 63.73
CA ASN A 266 26.69 -32.41 63.41
C ASN A 266 27.26 -31.37 62.43
N ASP A 267 28.52 -30.96 62.64
CA ASP A 267 29.18 -30.01 61.73
C ASP A 267 29.31 -30.58 60.26
N ILE A 268 29.68 -31.87 60.14
CA ILE A 268 29.72 -32.55 58.84
C ILE A 268 28.33 -32.61 58.21
N PHE A 269 27.30 -32.87 59.01
CA PHE A 269 25.90 -32.87 58.53
C PHE A 269 25.46 -31.49 58.01
N GLU A 270 25.79 -30.43 58.76
CA GLU A 270 25.48 -29.07 58.33
C GLU A 270 26.24 -28.66 57.08
N MET A 271 27.53 -29.00 56.97
CA MET A 271 28.30 -28.80 55.73
C MET A 271 27.66 -29.50 54.55
N LYS A 272 27.24 -30.77 54.70
CA LYS A 272 26.54 -31.52 53.65
C LYS A 272 25.25 -30.80 53.23
N LYS A 273 24.46 -30.37 54.20
CA LYS A 273 23.21 -29.64 53.90
C LYS A 273 23.44 -28.33 53.16
N MET A 274 24.49 -27.58 53.50
CA MET A 274 24.87 -26.34 52.81
C MET A 274 25.32 -26.61 51.36
N ILE A 275 26.15 -27.65 51.15
CA ILE A 275 26.63 -28.05 49.82
C ILE A 275 25.45 -28.51 48.95
N ASP A 276 24.60 -29.39 49.46
CA ASP A 276 23.42 -29.89 48.75
C ASP A 276 22.45 -28.72 48.38
N GLY A 277 22.25 -27.75 49.31
CA GLY A 277 21.47 -26.55 49.05
C GLY A 277 22.06 -25.65 47.98
N TYR A 278 23.36 -25.40 48.04
CA TYR A 278 24.06 -24.61 47.00
C TYR A 278 24.00 -25.24 45.60
N LEU A 279 24.21 -26.58 45.56
CA LEU A 279 24.15 -27.33 44.31
C LEU A 279 22.72 -27.41 43.73
N ALA A 280 21.72 -27.54 44.60
CA ALA A 280 20.33 -27.49 44.18
C ALA A 280 19.97 -26.12 43.61
N PHE A 281 20.40 -25.04 44.28
CA PHE A 281 20.22 -23.66 43.76
C PHE A 281 20.89 -23.45 42.42
N ALA A 282 22.17 -23.83 42.31
CA ALA A 282 22.93 -23.70 41.05
C ALA A 282 22.36 -24.56 39.89
N LYS A 283 21.82 -25.75 40.19
CA LYS A 283 21.09 -26.59 39.22
C LYS A 283 19.70 -26.00 38.88
N GLY A 284 19.01 -25.40 39.86
CA GLY A 284 17.69 -24.78 39.65
C GLY A 284 17.73 -23.57 38.72
N GLU A 285 18.71 -22.68 38.87
CA GLU A 285 18.93 -21.56 37.93
C GLU A 285 19.23 -22.05 36.51
N LEU A 286 19.94 -23.14 36.35
CA LEU A 286 20.26 -23.76 35.06
C LEU A 286 19.03 -24.47 34.46
N SER A 287 18.13 -25.01 35.26
CA SER A 287 16.90 -25.69 34.83
C SER A 287 15.86 -24.72 34.24
N LEU A 288 15.81 -23.48 34.70
CA LEU A 288 14.91 -22.43 34.16
C LEU A 288 15.22 -22.08 32.69
N ILE A 289 16.39 -22.46 32.18
CA ILE A 289 16.82 -22.24 30.78
C ILE A 289 16.56 -23.49 29.93
N HIS A 290 16.20 -24.62 30.53
CA HIS A 290 16.01 -25.90 29.85
C HIS A 290 14.55 -26.34 29.65
N ILE A 291 13.54 -25.53 30.05
CA ILE A 291 12.12 -25.81 29.82
C ILE A 291 11.65 -25.32 28.46
#